data_ab9c0f8960ac6d8824219aa58c038da0
#
_entry.id   ab9c0f8960ac6d8824219aa58c038da0
#
_cell.length_a   1.000
_cell.length_b   1.000
_cell.length_c   1.000
_cell.angle_alpha   90.00
_cell.angle_beta   90.00
_cell.angle_gamma   90.00
#
_symmetry.space_group_name_H-M   'P 1'
#
loop_
_entity.id
_entity.type
_entity.pdbx_description
1 polymer ?
#
loop_
_entity_poly.entity_id
_entity_poly.type
_entity_poly.pdbx_seq_one_letter_code
_entity_poly.pdbx_strand_id
1 'polypeptide(L)'
;MSDPASLDMAQASLTEKLAAHLMRPVDGGTRQRARLHLLDWLGCVAGALKSEKAGRYAKRLDHPEYWLGNILEMDDVHRSAILHPGPVIWPAALKDEADLEKALNSAIIGYEAMICVGATFDSHHYSYFHPTSTAGFFGAAVAHLHRRLGQDTALAGDYASAMGLAGTVAGGLWQTRHENDDAKQFHVAHAIATGEQISAYIAANIQGSRFILEGTQGLYAGTCENPKPMDFAAQWRIHEVSFKPWGACRHAHPAIDAALQLKAKTGSLSGEIFVESYADAITFCDRPDPRTVLDAKFSLQHAVAVVAERGVPALTDFEPDAIKELAASRARVKVSEAFDITARYPEHYGARVTCGGETVELVDTLGDPERCMSEEQIIGKARQLIVWGGLADKEADRAIELALKGDDATAIQAMLKEWLS
;
A
#
# COMPACT_ATOMS: atom_id res chain seq x y z
N MET A 1 -40.54 7.63 18.17
CA MET A 1 -39.64 7.07 17.16
C MET A 1 -39.55 8.09 16.05
N SER A 2 -38.57 8.98 16.10
CA SER A 2 -38.31 9.99 15.06
C SER A 2 -37.55 9.29 13.94
N ASP A 3 -38.08 9.45 12.73
CA ASP A 3 -37.49 9.05 11.46
C ASP A 3 -36.01 9.47 11.39
N PRO A 4 -35.04 8.61 11.04
CA PRO A 4 -33.66 8.99 10.82
C PRO A 4 -33.47 9.68 9.47
N ALA A 5 -34.39 10.57 9.11
CA ALA A 5 -34.42 11.26 7.85
C ALA A 5 -33.45 12.42 7.82
N SER A 6 -32.61 12.42 6.79
CA SER A 6 -31.86 13.54 6.22
C SER A 6 -31.00 14.32 7.23
N LEU A 7 -29.79 13.81 7.46
CA LEU A 7 -28.66 14.68 7.81
C LEU A 7 -28.68 15.87 6.85
N ASP A 8 -28.84 17.08 7.39
CA ASP A 8 -28.59 18.29 6.60
C ASP A 8 -27.13 18.26 6.18
N MET A 9 -26.85 17.87 4.94
CA MET A 9 -25.52 17.66 4.41
C MET A 9 -24.66 18.93 4.44
N ALA A 10 -25.27 20.09 4.62
CA ALA A 10 -24.56 21.37 4.83
C ALA A 10 -23.93 21.45 6.24
N GLN A 11 -24.50 20.73 7.24
CA GLN A 11 -24.00 20.67 8.61
C GLN A 11 -23.32 19.33 8.95
N ALA A 12 -23.28 18.38 8.00
CA ALA A 12 -22.65 17.09 8.20
C ALA A 12 -21.13 17.23 8.28
N SER A 13 -20.52 16.51 9.23
CA SER A 13 -19.06 16.39 9.35
C SER A 13 -18.44 15.65 8.17
N LEU A 14 -17.10 15.74 8.01
CA LEU A 14 -16.40 15.00 6.94
C LEU A 14 -16.55 13.49 7.09
N THR A 15 -16.53 12.97 8.33
CA THR A 15 -16.77 11.54 8.58
C THR A 15 -18.20 11.11 8.23
N GLU A 16 -19.20 11.94 8.48
CA GLU A 16 -20.59 11.66 8.10
C GLU A 16 -20.79 11.71 6.58
N LYS A 17 -20.15 12.64 5.89
CA LYS A 17 -20.14 12.71 4.41
C LYS A 17 -19.46 11.49 3.81
N LEU A 18 -18.29 11.11 4.35
CA LEU A 18 -17.59 9.90 3.91
C LEU A 18 -18.41 8.65 4.19
N ALA A 19 -19.01 8.52 5.36
CA ALA A 19 -19.88 7.40 5.72
C ALA A 19 -21.05 7.24 4.74
N ALA A 20 -21.72 8.35 4.37
CA ALA A 20 -22.77 8.33 3.35
C ALA A 20 -22.23 7.89 1.98
N HIS A 21 -21.03 8.33 1.62
CA HIS A 21 -20.37 7.92 0.37
C HIS A 21 -20.01 6.42 0.35
N LEU A 22 -19.64 5.83 1.49
CA LEU A 22 -19.35 4.41 1.61
C LEU A 22 -20.57 3.50 1.45
N MET A 23 -21.79 4.02 1.59
CA MET A 23 -23.04 3.25 1.45
C MET A 23 -23.40 2.91 0.00
N ARG A 24 -22.67 3.43 -0.98
CA ARG A 24 -22.94 3.14 -2.38
C ARG A 24 -22.67 1.68 -2.75
N PRO A 25 -23.41 1.09 -3.71
CA PRO A 25 -23.23 -0.31 -4.07
C PRO A 25 -21.86 -0.57 -4.71
N VAL A 26 -21.27 -1.73 -4.42
CA VAL A 26 -20.05 -2.21 -5.06
C VAL A 26 -20.43 -2.96 -6.34
N ASP A 27 -19.81 -2.59 -7.46
CA ASP A 27 -20.02 -3.27 -8.75
C ASP A 27 -19.10 -4.47 -8.96
N GLY A 28 -19.43 -5.32 -9.96
CA GLY A 28 -18.65 -6.54 -10.25
C GLY A 28 -17.24 -6.27 -10.75
N GLY A 29 -17.03 -5.19 -11.51
CA GLY A 29 -15.71 -4.79 -12.00
C GLY A 29 -14.78 -4.38 -10.86
N THR A 30 -15.31 -3.66 -9.87
CA THR A 30 -14.59 -3.27 -8.66
C THR A 30 -14.24 -4.51 -7.81
N ARG A 31 -15.14 -5.49 -7.67
CA ARG A 31 -14.81 -6.77 -7.00
C ARG A 31 -13.71 -7.54 -7.74
N GLN A 32 -13.74 -7.55 -9.07
CA GLN A 32 -12.64 -8.19 -9.84
C GLN A 32 -11.31 -7.48 -9.61
N ARG A 33 -11.30 -6.15 -9.55
CA ARG A 33 -10.10 -5.39 -9.19
C ARG A 33 -9.62 -5.73 -7.78
N ALA A 34 -10.53 -5.87 -6.81
CA ALA A 34 -10.21 -6.25 -5.44
C ALA A 34 -9.60 -7.66 -5.35
N ARG A 35 -10.07 -8.63 -6.15
CA ARG A 35 -9.46 -9.98 -6.24
C ARG A 35 -7.99 -9.94 -6.65
N LEU A 36 -7.61 -9.04 -7.55
CA LEU A 36 -6.21 -8.86 -7.94
C LEU A 36 -5.37 -8.28 -6.80
N HIS A 37 -5.91 -7.31 -6.03
CA HIS A 37 -5.24 -6.79 -4.84
C HIS A 37 -5.13 -7.83 -3.72
N LEU A 38 -6.14 -8.69 -3.56
CA LEU A 38 -6.09 -9.84 -2.65
C LEU A 38 -4.94 -10.79 -3.03
N LEU A 39 -4.85 -11.17 -4.30
CA LEU A 39 -3.78 -12.04 -4.79
C LEU A 39 -2.40 -11.40 -4.60
N ASP A 40 -2.27 -10.11 -4.85
CA ASP A 40 -1.04 -9.35 -4.65
C ASP A 40 -0.60 -9.37 -3.18
N TRP A 41 -1.53 -9.12 -2.26
CA TRP A 41 -1.27 -9.17 -0.82
C TRP A 41 -0.89 -10.60 -0.36
N LEU A 42 -1.58 -11.64 -0.83
CA LEU A 42 -1.22 -13.04 -0.53
C LEU A 42 0.20 -13.36 -0.98
N GLY A 43 0.59 -12.89 -2.17
CA GLY A 43 1.96 -13.01 -2.66
C GLY A 43 2.96 -12.29 -1.75
N CYS A 44 2.65 -11.08 -1.29
CA CYS A 44 3.51 -10.33 -0.38
C CYS A 44 3.68 -11.03 0.97
N VAL A 45 2.61 -11.57 1.56
CA VAL A 45 2.66 -12.34 2.81
C VAL A 45 3.51 -13.60 2.64
N ALA A 46 3.25 -14.38 1.59
CA ALA A 46 4.00 -15.61 1.30
C ALA A 46 5.49 -15.31 1.06
N GLY A 47 5.80 -14.32 0.25
CA GLY A 47 7.18 -13.94 -0.04
C GLY A 47 7.95 -13.48 1.20
N ALA A 48 7.27 -12.86 2.17
CA ALA A 48 7.86 -12.44 3.44
C ALA A 48 8.33 -13.62 4.33
N LEU A 49 7.84 -14.83 4.10
CA LEU A 49 8.21 -16.04 4.87
C LEU A 49 9.71 -16.33 4.81
N LYS A 50 10.39 -15.92 3.76
CA LYS A 50 11.84 -16.04 3.64
C LYS A 50 12.62 -15.13 4.60
N SER A 51 11.99 -14.11 5.16
CA SER A 51 12.65 -13.19 6.11
C SER A 51 12.78 -13.84 7.49
N GLU A 52 13.90 -13.57 8.18
CA GLU A 52 14.08 -14.02 9.58
C GLU A 52 12.99 -13.49 10.52
N LYS A 53 12.42 -12.32 10.19
CA LYS A 53 11.32 -11.70 10.96
C LYS A 53 10.06 -12.57 10.92
N ALA A 54 9.71 -13.14 9.77
CA ALA A 54 8.50 -13.96 9.61
C ALA A 54 8.48 -15.14 10.59
N GLY A 55 9.58 -15.88 10.68
CA GLY A 55 9.69 -17.02 11.60
C GLY A 55 9.58 -16.62 13.08
N ARG A 56 10.00 -15.39 13.45
CA ARG A 56 9.82 -14.86 14.81
C ARG A 56 8.37 -14.46 15.08
N TYR A 57 7.71 -13.84 14.10
CA TYR A 57 6.32 -13.39 14.21
C TYR A 57 5.36 -14.57 14.27
N ALA A 58 5.51 -15.55 13.36
CA ALA A 58 4.70 -16.76 13.35
C ALA A 58 4.73 -17.54 14.69
N LYS A 59 5.88 -17.56 15.37
CA LYS A 59 6.03 -18.27 16.66
C LYS A 59 5.53 -17.52 17.88
N ARG A 60 5.33 -16.21 17.80
CA ARG A 60 5.15 -15.36 19.00
C ARG A 60 3.93 -14.45 18.96
N LEU A 61 3.30 -14.29 17.80
CA LEU A 61 2.19 -13.38 17.60
C LEU A 61 0.93 -14.17 17.21
N ASP A 62 -0.22 -13.77 17.73
CA ASP A 62 -1.49 -14.42 17.44
C ASP A 62 -1.93 -14.21 15.98
N HIS A 63 -1.53 -13.09 15.38
CA HIS A 63 -1.87 -12.69 14.00
C HIS A 63 -0.61 -12.27 13.24
N PRO A 64 0.28 -13.21 12.86
CA PRO A 64 1.51 -12.89 12.14
C PRO A 64 1.26 -12.26 10.76
N GLU A 65 0.13 -12.57 10.10
CA GLU A 65 -0.27 -11.98 8.82
C GLU A 65 -0.44 -10.45 8.87
N TYR A 66 -0.71 -9.88 10.03
CA TYR A 66 -0.79 -8.42 10.22
C TYR A 66 0.56 -7.71 10.03
N TRP A 67 1.65 -8.46 10.14
CA TRP A 67 3.02 -7.95 10.15
C TRP A 67 3.78 -8.20 8.85
N LEU A 68 3.30 -9.11 8.00
CA LEU A 68 4.08 -9.62 6.88
C LEU A 68 3.81 -8.91 5.55
N GLY A 69 2.62 -8.36 5.36
CA GLY A 69 2.17 -7.85 4.07
C GLY A 69 3.06 -6.77 3.44
N ASN A 70 3.82 -6.01 4.25
CA ASN A 70 4.65 -4.90 3.77
C ASN A 70 6.17 -5.09 3.96
N ILE A 71 6.64 -6.26 4.41
CA ILE A 71 8.08 -6.51 4.66
C ILE A 71 8.92 -6.40 3.40
N LEU A 72 8.40 -6.85 2.27
CA LEU A 72 9.16 -6.92 1.03
C LEU A 72 9.21 -5.61 0.25
N GLU A 73 8.46 -4.58 0.65
CA GLU A 73 8.27 -3.35 -0.14
C GLU A 73 7.66 -3.62 -1.53
N MET A 74 6.84 -4.67 -1.65
CA MET A 74 6.16 -5.09 -2.88
C MET A 74 4.64 -4.94 -2.85
N ASP A 75 4.10 -4.57 -1.69
CA ASP A 75 2.69 -4.31 -1.45
C ASP A 75 2.17 -3.10 -2.24
N ASP A 76 0.88 -3.08 -2.48
CA ASP A 76 0.21 -2.02 -3.22
C ASP A 76 0.34 -0.63 -2.57
N VAL A 77 0.15 0.42 -3.36
CA VAL A 77 0.32 1.80 -2.89
C VAL A 77 -0.62 2.76 -3.61
N HIS A 78 -1.26 3.66 -2.85
CA HIS A 78 -1.93 4.82 -3.42
C HIS A 78 -0.98 6.01 -3.43
N ARG A 79 -0.59 6.47 -4.63
CA ARG A 79 0.53 7.42 -4.78
C ARG A 79 0.26 8.79 -4.18
N SER A 80 -0.87 9.44 -4.48
CA SER A 80 -1.15 10.80 -4.01
C SER A 80 -1.52 10.88 -2.52
N ALA A 81 -2.04 9.80 -1.93
CA ALA A 81 -2.21 9.67 -0.48
C ALA A 81 -0.95 9.12 0.23
N ILE A 82 0.03 8.64 -0.52
CA ILE A 82 1.32 8.10 -0.05
C ILE A 82 1.13 7.03 1.04
N LEU A 83 0.20 6.09 0.80
CA LEU A 83 -0.15 5.03 1.75
C LEU A 83 -0.30 3.67 1.08
N HIS A 84 -0.18 2.62 1.89
CA HIS A 84 -0.21 1.22 1.49
C HIS A 84 -1.47 0.55 2.05
N PRO A 85 -2.58 0.47 1.29
CA PRO A 85 -3.84 0.00 1.85
C PRO A 85 -3.91 -1.51 2.04
N GLY A 86 -3.38 -2.31 1.10
CA GLY A 86 -3.51 -3.76 1.11
C GLY A 86 -3.08 -4.44 2.40
N PRO A 87 -1.88 -4.16 2.94
CA PRO A 87 -1.41 -4.74 4.20
C PRO A 87 -2.31 -4.47 5.41
N VAL A 88 -3.03 -3.34 5.41
CA VAL A 88 -3.94 -2.96 6.49
C VAL A 88 -5.32 -3.59 6.31
N ILE A 89 -5.85 -3.56 5.09
CA ILE A 89 -7.25 -3.82 4.83
C ILE A 89 -7.54 -5.31 4.63
N TRP A 90 -6.67 -6.07 3.94
CA TRP A 90 -6.95 -7.49 3.68
C TRP A 90 -7.06 -8.33 4.95
N PRO A 91 -6.16 -8.21 5.96
CA PRO A 91 -6.34 -8.93 7.22
C PRO A 91 -7.65 -8.57 7.91
N ALA A 92 -8.05 -7.29 7.90
CA ALA A 92 -9.29 -6.82 8.51
C ALA A 92 -10.54 -7.38 7.81
N ALA A 93 -10.53 -7.44 6.48
CA ALA A 93 -11.65 -7.89 5.67
C ALA A 93 -11.84 -9.42 5.69
N LEU A 94 -10.75 -10.19 5.78
CA LEU A 94 -10.77 -11.66 5.76
C LEU A 94 -11.05 -12.28 7.12
N LYS A 95 -10.74 -11.62 8.23
CA LYS A 95 -10.80 -12.21 9.57
C LYS A 95 -12.20 -12.77 9.88
N ASP A 96 -12.27 -14.08 10.17
CA ASP A 96 -13.49 -14.79 10.54
C ASP A 96 -14.67 -14.62 9.54
N GLU A 97 -14.39 -14.28 8.26
CA GLU A 97 -15.40 -14.21 7.21
C GLU A 97 -15.37 -15.48 6.38
N ALA A 98 -16.53 -16.05 6.09
CA ALA A 98 -16.66 -17.26 5.28
C ALA A 98 -16.92 -16.92 3.79
N ASP A 99 -17.65 -15.86 3.53
CA ASP A 99 -18.08 -15.44 2.19
C ASP A 99 -17.04 -14.49 1.59
N LEU A 100 -16.40 -14.90 0.50
CA LEU A 100 -15.38 -14.08 -0.15
C LEU A 100 -15.96 -12.81 -0.76
N GLU A 101 -17.20 -12.81 -1.25
CA GLU A 101 -17.80 -11.58 -1.79
C GLU A 101 -18.00 -10.52 -0.71
N LYS A 102 -18.42 -10.94 0.49
CA LYS A 102 -18.49 -10.03 1.65
C LYS A 102 -17.13 -9.53 2.08
N ALA A 103 -16.10 -10.38 2.07
CA ALA A 103 -14.73 -9.97 2.35
C ALA A 103 -14.23 -8.94 1.31
N LEU A 104 -14.51 -9.16 0.01
CA LEU A 104 -14.17 -8.22 -1.05
C LEU A 104 -14.88 -6.87 -0.86
N ASN A 105 -16.17 -6.87 -0.56
CA ASN A 105 -16.93 -5.65 -0.29
C ASN A 105 -16.35 -4.90 0.93
N SER A 106 -16.03 -5.62 2.01
CA SER A 106 -15.40 -5.05 3.21
C SER A 106 -14.05 -4.43 2.89
N ALA A 107 -13.24 -5.09 2.06
CA ALA A 107 -11.97 -4.55 1.60
C ALA A 107 -12.16 -3.28 0.77
N ILE A 108 -13.04 -3.28 -0.23
CA ILE A 108 -13.27 -2.12 -1.10
C ILE A 108 -13.68 -0.90 -0.29
N ILE A 109 -14.62 -1.07 0.65
CA ILE A 109 -15.11 0.00 1.53
C ILE A 109 -13.99 0.48 2.48
N GLY A 110 -13.17 -0.44 3.00
CA GLY A 110 -11.99 -0.11 3.80
C GLY A 110 -10.91 0.67 3.03
N TYR A 111 -10.60 0.26 1.79
CA TYR A 111 -9.71 1.00 0.88
C TYR A 111 -10.20 2.42 0.68
N GLU A 112 -11.49 2.58 0.36
CA GLU A 112 -12.12 3.88 0.15
C GLU A 112 -11.97 4.78 1.37
N ALA A 113 -12.34 4.29 2.56
CA ALA A 113 -12.24 5.06 3.80
C ALA A 113 -10.79 5.46 4.09
N MET A 114 -9.84 4.53 3.96
CA MET A 114 -8.43 4.79 4.20
C MET A 114 -7.86 5.83 3.23
N ILE A 115 -8.17 5.69 1.93
CA ILE A 115 -7.61 6.56 0.90
C ILE A 115 -8.25 7.95 0.96
N CYS A 116 -9.58 8.06 1.14
CA CYS A 116 -10.26 9.35 1.28
C CYS A 116 -9.70 10.18 2.43
N VAL A 117 -9.43 9.54 3.59
CA VAL A 117 -8.81 10.23 4.73
C VAL A 117 -7.34 10.56 4.42
N GLY A 118 -6.56 9.59 3.94
CA GLY A 118 -5.13 9.78 3.66
C GLY A 118 -4.85 10.83 2.57
N ALA A 119 -5.72 10.96 1.58
CA ALA A 119 -5.60 11.96 0.52
C ALA A 119 -5.76 13.41 1.01
N THR A 120 -6.33 13.61 2.19
CA THR A 120 -6.45 14.94 2.80
C THR A 120 -5.18 15.42 3.51
N PHE A 121 -4.24 14.52 3.78
CA PHE A 121 -3.01 14.87 4.49
C PHE A 121 -2.08 15.72 3.63
N ASP A 122 -1.43 16.69 4.25
CA ASP A 122 -0.46 17.57 3.62
C ASP A 122 0.99 17.13 3.86
N SER A 123 1.94 17.92 3.37
CA SER A 123 3.37 17.66 3.54
C SER A 123 3.83 17.74 4.99
N HIS A 124 3.17 18.56 5.83
CA HIS A 124 3.48 18.62 7.26
C HIS A 124 3.16 17.28 7.93
N HIS A 125 1.95 16.75 7.71
CA HIS A 125 1.59 15.41 8.20
C HIS A 125 2.60 14.36 7.73
N TYR A 126 2.93 14.34 6.43
CA TYR A 126 3.87 13.37 5.88
C TYR A 126 5.29 13.48 6.44
N SER A 127 5.70 14.67 6.89
CA SER A 127 7.02 14.87 7.50
C SER A 127 7.16 14.19 8.86
N TYR A 128 6.08 14.04 9.62
CA TYR A 128 6.10 13.52 10.99
C TYR A 128 5.36 12.20 11.17
N PHE A 129 4.36 11.92 10.35
CA PHE A 129 3.48 10.76 10.51
C PHE A 129 3.52 9.82 9.30
N HIS A 130 3.35 8.54 9.56
CA HIS A 130 3.18 7.49 8.56
C HIS A 130 1.74 7.47 8.04
N PRO A 131 1.42 7.95 6.82
CA PRO A 131 0.03 8.03 6.35
C PRO A 131 -0.66 6.67 6.32
N THR A 132 0.07 5.58 6.00
CA THR A 132 -0.44 4.21 6.09
C THR A 132 -0.97 3.87 7.48
N SER A 133 -0.28 4.32 8.53
CA SER A 133 -0.74 4.15 9.90
C SER A 133 -1.92 5.05 10.20
N THR A 134 -1.74 6.37 10.06
CA THR A 134 -2.76 7.34 10.46
C THR A 134 -4.09 7.11 9.77
N ALA A 135 -4.10 6.96 8.44
CA ALA A 135 -5.31 6.65 7.68
C ALA A 135 -5.74 5.18 7.86
N GLY A 136 -4.79 4.28 8.15
CA GLY A 136 -5.04 2.87 8.35
C GLY A 136 -6.03 2.56 9.49
N PHE A 137 -6.01 3.35 10.56
CA PHE A 137 -6.99 3.21 11.64
C PHE A 137 -8.42 3.38 11.15
N PHE A 138 -8.66 4.34 10.26
CA PHE A 138 -9.98 4.59 9.67
C PHE A 138 -10.39 3.45 8.73
N GLY A 139 -9.50 3.05 7.82
CA GLY A 139 -9.78 1.97 6.87
C GLY A 139 -10.02 0.63 7.56
N ALA A 140 -9.17 0.25 8.54
CA ALA A 140 -9.31 -0.98 9.30
C ALA A 140 -10.62 -1.01 10.12
N ALA A 141 -10.95 0.09 10.81
CA ALA A 141 -12.19 0.19 11.58
C ALA A 141 -13.43 0.00 10.71
N VAL A 142 -13.44 0.64 9.52
CA VAL A 142 -14.54 0.53 8.56
C VAL A 142 -14.61 -0.89 7.97
N ALA A 143 -13.48 -1.49 7.56
CA ALA A 143 -13.45 -2.83 7.00
C ALA A 143 -13.95 -3.89 8.00
N HIS A 144 -13.44 -3.86 9.25
CA HIS A 144 -13.90 -4.74 10.31
C HIS A 144 -15.39 -4.55 10.65
N LEU A 145 -15.85 -3.30 10.68
CA LEU A 145 -17.26 -3.01 10.97
C LEU A 145 -18.18 -3.51 9.87
N HIS A 146 -17.82 -3.25 8.58
CA HIS A 146 -18.60 -3.74 7.43
C HIS A 146 -18.70 -5.25 7.42
N ARG A 147 -17.58 -5.96 7.63
CA ARG A 147 -17.54 -7.41 7.77
C ARG A 147 -18.46 -7.92 8.91
N ARG A 148 -18.41 -7.25 10.07
CA ARG A 148 -19.19 -7.65 11.26
C ARG A 148 -20.70 -7.46 11.08
N LEU A 149 -21.12 -6.33 10.53
CA LEU A 149 -22.53 -5.97 10.42
C LEU A 149 -23.15 -6.43 9.09
N GLY A 150 -22.38 -6.51 8.02
CA GLY A 150 -22.87 -6.71 6.65
C GLY A 150 -23.49 -5.46 6.04
N GLN A 151 -23.57 -5.45 4.72
CA GLN A 151 -24.03 -4.28 3.94
C GLN A 151 -25.48 -3.88 4.23
N ASP A 152 -26.36 -4.86 4.48
CA ASP A 152 -27.78 -4.64 4.71
C ASP A 152 -28.11 -4.13 6.11
N THR A 153 -27.18 -4.23 7.05
CA THR A 153 -27.38 -3.94 8.47
C THR A 153 -26.61 -2.71 8.94
N ALA A 154 -25.43 -2.44 8.35
CA ALA A 154 -24.61 -1.29 8.70
C ALA A 154 -25.28 0.02 8.25
N LEU A 155 -25.30 1.01 9.12
CA LEU A 155 -25.82 2.34 8.85
C LEU A 155 -24.66 3.33 8.63
N ALA A 156 -24.89 4.40 7.87
CA ALA A 156 -23.90 5.45 7.69
C ALA A 156 -23.39 6.02 9.05
N GLY A 157 -24.28 6.13 10.05
CA GLY A 157 -23.94 6.55 11.38
C GLY A 157 -22.93 5.65 12.10
N ASP A 158 -22.97 4.33 11.83
CA ASP A 158 -22.05 3.37 12.40
C ASP A 158 -20.64 3.56 11.83
N TYR A 159 -20.51 3.76 10.52
CA TYR A 159 -19.23 4.09 9.88
C TYR A 159 -18.66 5.43 10.36
N ALA A 160 -19.51 6.46 10.44
CA ALA A 160 -19.08 7.77 10.96
C ALA A 160 -18.56 7.65 12.39
N SER A 161 -19.27 6.90 13.24
CA SER A 161 -18.90 6.67 14.62
C SER A 161 -17.61 5.83 14.75
N ALA A 162 -17.42 4.81 13.91
CA ALA A 162 -16.19 4.01 13.87
C ALA A 162 -14.99 4.88 13.48
N MET A 163 -15.14 5.70 12.45
CA MET A 163 -14.11 6.67 12.05
C MET A 163 -13.85 7.72 13.15
N GLY A 164 -14.91 8.12 13.86
CA GLY A 164 -14.81 9.01 15.01
C GLY A 164 -13.95 8.45 16.15
N LEU A 165 -14.09 7.15 16.47
CA LEU A 165 -13.23 6.47 17.44
C LEU A 165 -11.81 6.27 16.89
N ALA A 166 -11.67 5.85 15.63
CA ALA A 166 -10.38 5.64 14.98
C ALA A 166 -9.50 6.88 15.03
N GLY A 167 -10.06 8.05 14.73
CA GLY A 167 -9.33 9.30 14.73
C GLY A 167 -8.81 9.73 16.10
N THR A 168 -9.41 9.25 17.21
CA THR A 168 -8.93 9.57 18.58
C THR A 168 -7.58 8.93 18.91
N VAL A 169 -7.19 7.88 18.19
CA VAL A 169 -5.96 7.09 18.42
C VAL A 169 -5.07 7.02 17.17
N ALA A 170 -5.50 7.63 16.08
CA ALA A 170 -4.74 7.66 14.84
C ALA A 170 -3.37 8.32 15.01
N GLY A 171 -2.33 7.66 14.53
CA GLY A 171 -0.96 8.13 14.71
C GLY A 171 0.04 7.27 13.93
N GLY A 172 1.27 7.19 14.44
CA GLY A 172 2.38 6.47 13.82
C GLY A 172 3.47 7.45 13.38
N LEU A 173 4.49 7.64 14.24
CA LEU A 173 5.54 8.62 14.01
C LEU A 173 6.61 8.08 13.06
N TRP A 174 7.16 8.96 12.22
CA TRP A 174 8.18 8.63 11.23
C TRP A 174 9.61 8.51 11.76
N GLN A 175 9.85 8.52 13.07
CA GLN A 175 11.19 8.32 13.63
C GLN A 175 11.83 7.02 13.10
N THR A 176 11.03 5.99 12.86
CA THR A 176 11.45 4.72 12.24
C THR A 176 12.15 4.87 10.87
N ARG A 177 12.03 6.01 10.18
CA ARG A 177 12.80 6.28 8.94
C ARG A 177 14.31 6.44 9.19
N HIS A 178 14.68 6.82 10.39
CA HIS A 178 16.05 7.13 10.78
C HIS A 178 16.69 6.02 11.60
N GLU A 179 15.93 4.97 11.91
CA GLU A 179 16.33 3.86 12.77
C GLU A 179 16.08 2.52 12.07
N ASN A 180 16.83 1.50 12.45
CA ASN A 180 16.62 0.14 11.95
C ASN A 180 15.77 -0.65 12.95
N ASP A 181 14.47 -0.46 12.90
CA ASP A 181 13.49 -1.06 13.81
C ASP A 181 12.33 -1.74 13.06
N ASP A 182 11.33 -2.22 13.79
CA ASP A 182 10.14 -2.87 13.27
C ASP A 182 8.87 -1.98 13.41
N ALA A 183 9.02 -0.69 13.71
CA ALA A 183 7.87 0.20 13.97
C ALA A 183 6.99 0.40 12.73
N LYS A 184 7.55 0.34 11.52
CA LYS A 184 6.73 0.42 10.29
C LYS A 184 5.72 -0.73 10.22
N GLN A 185 6.14 -1.98 10.55
CA GLN A 185 5.26 -3.14 10.59
C GLN A 185 4.30 -3.06 11.79
N PHE A 186 4.78 -2.59 12.94
CA PHE A 186 3.95 -2.36 14.12
C PHE A 186 2.81 -1.37 13.83
N HIS A 187 3.06 -0.29 13.11
CA HIS A 187 2.03 0.68 12.70
C HIS A 187 0.87 0.00 11.96
N VAL A 188 1.18 -0.88 11.02
CA VAL A 188 0.17 -1.64 10.25
C VAL A 188 -0.62 -2.57 11.17
N ALA A 189 0.08 -3.42 11.91
CA ALA A 189 -0.55 -4.40 12.79
C ALA A 189 -1.41 -3.74 13.88
N HIS A 190 -0.95 -2.62 14.43
CA HIS A 190 -1.69 -1.87 15.45
C HIS A 190 -2.96 -1.23 14.89
N ALA A 191 -2.92 -0.68 13.69
CA ALA A 191 -4.11 -0.15 13.04
C ALA A 191 -5.18 -1.23 12.81
N ILE A 192 -4.77 -2.43 12.36
CA ILE A 192 -5.68 -3.57 12.16
C ILE A 192 -6.32 -4.00 13.48
N ALA A 193 -5.50 -4.26 14.51
CA ALA A 193 -5.99 -4.71 15.82
C ALA A 193 -6.92 -3.69 16.49
N THR A 194 -6.60 -2.41 16.39
CA THR A 194 -7.44 -1.33 16.92
C THR A 194 -8.76 -1.22 16.14
N GLY A 195 -8.72 -1.37 14.80
CA GLY A 195 -9.93 -1.40 13.98
C GLY A 195 -10.90 -2.50 14.37
N GLU A 196 -10.39 -3.69 14.72
CA GLU A 196 -11.18 -4.79 15.23
C GLU A 196 -11.88 -4.43 16.55
N GLN A 197 -11.15 -3.86 17.51
CA GLN A 197 -11.70 -3.42 18.78
C GLN A 197 -12.78 -2.36 18.58
N ILE A 198 -12.52 -1.37 17.71
CA ILE A 198 -13.50 -0.32 17.39
C ILE A 198 -14.79 -0.93 16.83
N SER A 199 -14.70 -1.90 15.93
CA SER A 199 -15.88 -2.56 15.37
C SER A 199 -16.76 -3.23 16.45
N ALA A 200 -16.13 -3.79 17.48
CA ALA A 200 -16.84 -4.37 18.63
C ALA A 200 -17.49 -3.28 19.52
N TYR A 201 -16.82 -2.15 19.69
CA TYR A 201 -17.37 -1.02 20.47
C TYR A 201 -18.58 -0.39 19.79
N ILE A 202 -18.56 -0.24 18.45
CA ILE A 202 -19.74 0.23 17.69
C ILE A 202 -20.91 -0.74 17.86
N ALA A 203 -20.68 -2.05 17.77
CA ALA A 203 -21.69 -3.07 18.02
C ALA A 203 -22.28 -3.00 19.46
N ALA A 204 -21.56 -2.42 20.41
CA ALA A 204 -22.00 -2.11 21.77
C ALA A 204 -22.60 -0.69 21.91
N ASN A 205 -22.92 0.00 20.81
CA ASN A 205 -23.45 1.37 20.75
C ASN A 205 -22.54 2.45 21.37
N ILE A 206 -21.22 2.24 21.38
CA ILE A 206 -20.27 3.29 21.77
C ILE A 206 -20.11 4.24 20.58
N GLN A 207 -20.24 5.54 20.81
CA GLN A 207 -20.25 6.57 19.79
C GLN A 207 -18.89 7.26 19.68
N GLY A 208 -18.43 7.55 18.45
CA GLY A 208 -17.24 8.34 18.16
C GLY A 208 -17.55 9.82 17.91
N SER A 209 -16.51 10.65 17.96
CA SER A 209 -16.62 12.09 17.76
C SER A 209 -16.94 12.43 16.29
N ARG A 210 -18.03 13.16 16.03
CA ARG A 210 -18.50 13.52 14.68
C ARG A 210 -17.46 14.33 13.89
N PHE A 211 -16.83 15.34 14.53
CA PHE A 211 -15.88 16.26 13.90
C PHE A 211 -14.42 15.88 14.16
N ILE A 212 -14.13 14.57 14.23
CA ILE A 212 -12.80 14.06 14.56
C ILE A 212 -11.71 14.49 13.58
N LEU A 213 -12.04 14.72 12.31
CA LEU A 213 -11.09 15.17 11.30
C LEU A 213 -10.90 16.69 11.39
N GLU A 214 -11.96 17.47 11.15
CA GLU A 214 -11.93 18.92 10.94
C GLU A 214 -12.24 19.77 12.19
N GLY A 215 -12.58 19.15 13.30
CA GLY A 215 -12.88 19.89 14.54
C GLY A 215 -11.69 20.66 15.10
N THR A 216 -11.96 21.64 15.97
CA THR A 216 -10.91 22.51 16.54
C THR A 216 -9.83 21.77 17.34
N GLN A 217 -10.10 20.56 17.79
CA GLN A 217 -9.17 19.62 18.43
C GLN A 217 -9.18 18.28 17.67
N GLY A 218 -9.51 18.29 16.39
CA GLY A 218 -9.52 17.13 15.51
C GLY A 218 -8.14 16.79 14.96
N LEU A 219 -8.10 15.72 14.17
CA LEU A 219 -6.86 15.18 13.62
C LEU A 219 -6.09 16.21 12.78
N TYR A 220 -6.78 16.97 11.93
CA TYR A 220 -6.12 17.98 11.10
C TYR A 220 -5.48 19.10 11.92
N ALA A 221 -6.17 19.58 12.94
CA ALA A 221 -5.62 20.63 13.83
C ALA A 221 -4.35 20.17 14.56
N GLY A 222 -4.23 18.87 14.84
CA GLY A 222 -3.08 18.28 15.53
C GLY A 222 -1.94 17.81 14.64
N THR A 223 -2.18 17.60 13.33
CA THR A 223 -1.23 16.88 12.46
C THR A 223 -1.01 17.49 11.08
N CYS A 224 -1.80 18.48 10.68
CA CYS A 224 -1.69 19.15 9.37
C CYS A 224 -1.56 20.65 9.55
N GLU A 225 -0.90 21.33 8.60
CA GLU A 225 -0.90 22.80 8.49
C GLU A 225 -1.99 23.28 7.52
N ASN A 226 -2.14 22.59 6.38
CA ASN A 226 -3.08 22.92 5.31
C ASN A 226 -3.69 21.65 4.74
N PRO A 227 -4.61 20.99 5.45
CA PRO A 227 -5.21 19.74 4.99
C PRO A 227 -5.93 19.95 3.65
N LYS A 228 -5.75 19.02 2.73
CA LYS A 228 -6.41 19.05 1.42
C LYS A 228 -7.91 18.78 1.57
N PRO A 229 -8.76 19.33 0.70
CA PRO A 229 -10.18 18.98 0.67
C PRO A 229 -10.38 17.47 0.48
N MET A 230 -11.35 16.89 1.22
CA MET A 230 -11.77 15.52 0.96
C MET A 230 -12.59 15.47 -0.31
N ASP A 231 -12.21 14.59 -1.23
CA ASP A 231 -12.89 14.38 -2.50
C ASP A 231 -13.65 13.04 -2.50
N PHE A 232 -14.83 13.03 -3.09
CA PHE A 232 -15.74 11.90 -3.20
C PHE A 232 -15.90 11.49 -4.67
N ALA A 233 -14.93 10.73 -5.20
CA ALA A 233 -14.96 10.25 -6.57
C ALA A 233 -16.11 9.25 -6.80
N ALA A 234 -16.69 9.26 -8.00
CA ALA A 234 -17.74 8.31 -8.37
C ALA A 234 -17.21 6.88 -8.45
N GLN A 235 -15.99 6.70 -8.98
CA GLN A 235 -15.29 5.43 -9.01
C GLN A 235 -14.70 5.09 -7.61
N TRP A 236 -14.67 3.81 -7.25
CA TRP A 236 -14.02 3.36 -6.03
C TRP A 236 -12.49 3.55 -6.13
N ARG A 237 -11.89 4.13 -5.11
CA ARG A 237 -10.44 4.49 -5.10
C ARG A 237 -9.49 3.30 -5.15
N ILE A 238 -9.96 2.08 -4.97
CA ILE A 238 -9.14 0.87 -5.21
C ILE A 238 -8.64 0.80 -6.66
N HIS A 239 -9.32 1.44 -7.61
CA HIS A 239 -8.88 1.56 -9.00
C HIS A 239 -7.70 2.52 -9.19
N GLU A 240 -7.49 3.44 -8.24
CA GLU A 240 -6.37 4.39 -8.22
C GLU A 240 -5.10 3.79 -7.56
N VAL A 241 -5.20 2.59 -6.98
CA VAL A 241 -4.10 1.94 -6.26
C VAL A 241 -3.18 1.23 -7.24
N SER A 242 -1.87 1.53 -7.13
CA SER A 242 -0.82 0.97 -7.95
C SER A 242 -0.34 -0.37 -7.41
N PHE A 243 -0.03 -1.31 -8.30
CA PHE A 243 0.78 -2.48 -8.00
C PHE A 243 2.26 -2.16 -8.14
N LYS A 244 3.10 -2.76 -7.31
CA LYS A 244 4.57 -2.65 -7.43
C LYS A 244 5.12 -3.86 -8.18
N PRO A 245 5.68 -3.71 -9.39
CA PRO A 245 6.26 -4.83 -10.14
C PRO A 245 7.62 -5.29 -9.58
N TRP A 246 8.36 -4.45 -8.86
CA TRP A 246 9.72 -4.74 -8.39
C TRP A 246 9.87 -4.54 -6.88
N GLY A 247 10.78 -5.30 -6.26
CA GLY A 247 11.05 -5.27 -4.81
C GLY A 247 11.92 -4.10 -4.37
N ALA A 248 11.54 -2.88 -4.76
CA ALA A 248 12.21 -1.63 -4.41
C ALA A 248 11.22 -0.60 -3.86
N CYS A 249 11.73 0.44 -3.25
CA CYS A 249 10.93 1.61 -2.85
C CYS A 249 10.18 2.16 -4.07
N ARG A 250 8.93 2.57 -3.85
CA ARG A 250 8.09 3.11 -4.95
C ARG A 250 8.76 4.27 -5.68
N HIS A 251 9.52 5.10 -4.97
CA HIS A 251 10.26 6.22 -5.57
C HIS A 251 11.36 5.78 -6.57
N ALA A 252 11.84 4.53 -6.52
CA ALA A 252 12.81 4.01 -7.48
C ALA A 252 12.18 3.44 -8.76
N HIS A 253 10.88 3.11 -8.74
CA HIS A 253 10.21 2.44 -9.86
C HIS A 253 10.23 3.22 -11.18
N PRO A 254 10.01 4.56 -11.19
CA PRO A 254 10.09 5.31 -12.44
C PRO A 254 11.46 5.21 -13.11
N ALA A 255 12.54 5.26 -12.33
CA ALA A 255 13.90 5.12 -12.84
C ALA A 255 14.19 3.70 -13.34
N ILE A 256 13.69 2.66 -12.64
CA ILE A 256 13.76 1.26 -13.10
C ILE A 256 13.09 1.12 -14.47
N ASP A 257 11.85 1.59 -14.58
CA ASP A 257 11.05 1.47 -15.80
C ASP A 257 11.68 2.24 -16.97
N ALA A 258 12.08 3.49 -16.75
CA ALA A 258 12.77 4.29 -17.78
C ALA A 258 14.09 3.63 -18.22
N ALA A 259 14.86 3.08 -17.28
CA ALA A 259 16.09 2.36 -17.60
C ALA A 259 15.84 1.07 -18.40
N LEU A 260 14.79 0.31 -18.07
CA LEU A 260 14.37 -0.88 -18.82
C LEU A 260 14.00 -0.53 -20.25
N GLN A 261 13.22 0.53 -20.45
CA GLN A 261 12.85 0.99 -21.79
C GLN A 261 14.05 1.51 -22.56
N LEU A 262 14.95 2.25 -21.90
CA LEU A 262 16.17 2.73 -22.53
C LEU A 262 17.08 1.56 -22.95
N LYS A 263 17.25 0.55 -22.07
CA LYS A 263 18.01 -0.67 -22.40
C LYS A 263 17.38 -1.45 -23.55
N ALA A 264 16.07 -1.55 -23.61
CA ALA A 264 15.37 -2.19 -24.73
C ALA A 264 15.58 -1.42 -26.05
N LYS A 265 15.64 -0.09 -25.99
CA LYS A 265 15.88 0.77 -27.15
C LYS A 265 17.32 0.69 -27.66
N THR A 266 18.31 0.65 -26.76
CA THR A 266 19.73 0.78 -27.09
C THR A 266 20.51 -0.54 -27.07
N GLY A 267 19.91 -1.61 -26.54
CA GLY A 267 20.53 -2.94 -26.35
C GLY A 267 21.39 -3.03 -25.08
N SER A 268 21.98 -1.94 -24.60
CA SER A 268 22.79 -1.92 -23.38
C SER A 268 22.85 -0.53 -22.76
N LEU A 269 23.15 -0.47 -21.44
CA LEU A 269 23.43 0.77 -20.72
C LEU A 269 24.92 0.77 -20.31
N SER A 270 25.79 1.10 -21.24
CA SER A 270 27.24 1.16 -21.03
C SER A 270 27.69 2.62 -20.84
N GLY A 271 28.63 2.87 -19.92
CA GLY A 271 29.09 4.22 -19.58
C GLY A 271 28.37 4.83 -18.39
N GLU A 272 28.39 6.16 -18.29
CA GLU A 272 27.66 6.88 -17.24
C GLU A 272 26.17 6.88 -17.55
N ILE A 273 25.36 6.71 -16.49
CA ILE A 273 23.90 6.72 -16.55
C ILE A 273 23.43 7.88 -15.67
N PHE A 274 22.68 8.80 -16.25
CA PHE A 274 22.11 9.94 -15.55
C PHE A 274 20.63 9.66 -15.26
N VAL A 275 20.24 9.82 -14.00
CA VAL A 275 18.87 9.64 -13.52
C VAL A 275 18.39 10.97 -12.94
N GLU A 276 17.36 11.52 -13.53
CA GLU A 276 16.67 12.70 -13.02
C GLU A 276 15.29 12.29 -12.50
N SER A 277 14.93 12.76 -11.30
CA SER A 277 13.65 12.43 -10.67
C SER A 277 13.17 13.59 -9.79
N TYR A 278 12.06 13.40 -9.08
CA TYR A 278 11.48 14.43 -8.21
C TYR A 278 12.15 14.47 -6.83
N ALA A 279 11.97 15.58 -6.11
CA ALA A 279 12.64 15.88 -4.84
C ALA A 279 12.53 14.74 -3.81
N ASP A 280 11.33 14.16 -3.62
CA ASP A 280 11.15 13.07 -2.64
C ASP A 280 11.88 11.78 -3.06
N ALA A 281 11.95 11.47 -4.36
CA ALA A 281 12.74 10.34 -4.84
C ALA A 281 14.22 10.50 -4.49
N ILE A 282 14.75 11.71 -4.59
CA ILE A 282 16.14 12.02 -4.19
C ILE A 282 16.28 11.91 -2.68
N THR A 283 15.38 12.52 -1.92
CA THR A 283 15.41 12.50 -0.45
C THR A 283 15.42 11.08 0.12
N PHE A 284 14.64 10.17 -0.45
CA PHE A 284 14.51 8.80 0.05
C PHE A 284 15.46 7.81 -0.57
N CYS A 285 15.82 7.98 -1.85
CA CYS A 285 16.47 6.94 -2.64
C CYS A 285 17.83 7.35 -3.25
N ASP A 286 18.36 8.51 -2.95
CA ASP A 286 19.76 8.84 -3.30
C ASP A 286 20.70 8.17 -2.31
N ARG A 287 21.00 6.88 -2.54
CA ARG A 287 21.86 6.04 -1.69
C ARG A 287 22.93 5.34 -2.55
N PRO A 288 24.03 6.01 -2.86
CA PRO A 288 25.05 5.47 -3.76
C PRO A 288 25.83 4.29 -3.18
N ASP A 289 25.88 4.14 -1.84
CA ASP A 289 26.60 3.05 -1.14
C ASP A 289 25.67 2.28 -0.20
N PRO A 290 24.70 1.51 -0.72
CA PRO A 290 23.81 0.71 0.11
C PRO A 290 24.59 -0.44 0.78
N ARG A 291 24.36 -0.67 2.09
CA ARG A 291 25.04 -1.68 2.90
C ARG A 291 24.15 -2.82 3.35
N THR A 292 22.84 -2.60 3.32
CA THR A 292 21.84 -3.57 3.72
C THR A 292 20.85 -3.83 2.60
N VAL A 293 20.08 -4.91 2.69
CA VAL A 293 18.97 -5.20 1.77
C VAL A 293 17.98 -4.02 1.71
N LEU A 294 17.67 -3.43 2.86
CA LEU A 294 16.78 -2.27 2.92
C LEU A 294 17.39 -1.06 2.21
N ASP A 295 18.67 -0.75 2.44
CA ASP A 295 19.34 0.36 1.74
C ASP A 295 19.35 0.15 0.22
N ALA A 296 19.59 -1.08 -0.24
CA ALA A 296 19.58 -1.40 -1.67
C ALA A 296 18.20 -1.19 -2.31
N LYS A 297 17.13 -1.58 -1.62
CA LYS A 297 15.74 -1.33 -2.06
C LYS A 297 15.40 0.17 -2.12
N PHE A 298 16.10 0.99 -1.36
CA PHE A 298 15.97 2.45 -1.33
C PHE A 298 17.13 3.15 -2.06
N SER A 299 17.79 2.49 -3.04
CA SER A 299 18.89 3.06 -3.83
C SER A 299 18.53 3.15 -5.30
N LEU A 300 18.34 4.37 -5.81
CA LEU A 300 18.19 4.63 -7.25
C LEU A 300 19.40 4.11 -8.03
N GLN A 301 20.61 4.34 -7.50
CA GLN A 301 21.84 3.88 -8.12
C GLN A 301 21.90 2.37 -8.23
N HIS A 302 21.52 1.65 -7.17
CA HIS A 302 21.51 0.19 -7.19
C HIS A 302 20.46 -0.37 -8.12
N ALA A 303 19.23 0.15 -8.05
CA ALA A 303 18.13 -0.30 -8.88
C ALA A 303 18.42 -0.13 -10.38
N VAL A 304 19.00 1.02 -10.78
CA VAL A 304 19.38 1.27 -12.18
C VAL A 304 20.60 0.44 -12.58
N ALA A 305 21.56 0.20 -11.68
CA ALA A 305 22.68 -0.71 -11.93
C ALA A 305 22.22 -2.16 -12.14
N VAL A 306 21.22 -2.63 -11.40
CA VAL A 306 20.55 -3.94 -11.64
C VAL A 306 20.02 -3.98 -13.07
N VAL A 307 19.27 -2.97 -13.49
CA VAL A 307 18.74 -2.93 -14.86
C VAL A 307 19.88 -2.94 -15.89
N ALA A 308 20.92 -2.15 -15.69
CA ALA A 308 22.04 -2.07 -16.62
C ALA A 308 22.71 -3.43 -16.84
N GLU A 309 22.99 -4.17 -15.78
CA GLU A 309 23.72 -5.43 -15.85
C GLU A 309 22.80 -6.65 -16.08
N ARG A 310 21.67 -6.73 -15.36
CA ARG A 310 20.86 -7.94 -15.27
C ARG A 310 19.50 -7.84 -15.97
N GLY A 311 19.00 -6.64 -16.24
CA GLY A 311 17.68 -6.41 -16.84
C GLY A 311 16.58 -6.22 -15.78
N VAL A 312 15.46 -6.92 -15.92
CA VAL A 312 14.32 -6.78 -15.00
C VAL A 312 14.72 -7.18 -13.58
N PRO A 313 14.60 -6.27 -12.58
CA PRO A 313 15.03 -6.57 -11.22
C PRO A 313 14.23 -7.72 -10.60
N ALA A 314 14.96 -8.67 -10.00
CA ALA A 314 14.43 -9.73 -9.15
C ALA A 314 14.72 -9.42 -7.67
N LEU A 315 14.05 -10.11 -6.73
CA LEU A 315 14.31 -9.94 -5.30
C LEU A 315 15.76 -10.26 -4.91
N THR A 316 16.39 -11.25 -5.57
CA THR A 316 17.80 -11.62 -5.38
C THR A 316 18.77 -10.49 -5.69
N ASP A 317 18.37 -9.52 -6.53
CA ASP A 317 19.24 -8.42 -6.93
C ASP A 317 19.45 -7.36 -5.83
N PHE A 318 18.68 -7.45 -4.76
CA PHE A 318 18.81 -6.58 -3.58
C PHE A 318 19.47 -7.29 -2.38
N GLU A 319 19.90 -8.55 -2.55
CA GLU A 319 20.57 -9.34 -1.52
C GLU A 319 22.08 -8.97 -1.40
N PRO A 320 22.75 -9.30 -0.29
CA PRO A 320 24.11 -8.84 -0.01
C PRO A 320 25.13 -9.13 -1.11
N ASP A 321 25.05 -10.28 -1.77
CA ASP A 321 25.96 -10.65 -2.84
C ASP A 321 25.79 -9.72 -4.06
N ALA A 322 24.56 -9.47 -4.48
CA ALA A 322 24.28 -8.54 -5.57
C ALA A 322 24.68 -7.09 -5.24
N ILE A 323 24.50 -6.68 -3.97
CA ILE A 323 24.94 -5.35 -3.50
C ILE A 323 26.46 -5.19 -3.70
N LYS A 324 27.23 -6.23 -3.36
CA LYS A 324 28.69 -6.25 -3.51
C LYS A 324 29.11 -6.31 -4.98
N GLU A 325 28.53 -7.22 -5.76
CA GLU A 325 28.89 -7.43 -7.17
C GLU A 325 28.62 -6.20 -8.02
N LEU A 326 27.52 -5.48 -7.78
CA LEU A 326 27.11 -4.32 -8.57
C LEU A 326 27.74 -3.00 -8.14
N ALA A 327 28.72 -3.00 -7.23
CA ALA A 327 29.36 -1.78 -6.72
C ALA A 327 29.97 -0.90 -7.83
N ALA A 328 30.67 -1.50 -8.79
CA ALA A 328 31.27 -0.79 -9.91
C ALA A 328 30.21 -0.18 -10.86
N SER A 329 29.12 -0.91 -11.10
CA SER A 329 28.02 -0.44 -11.95
C SER A 329 27.23 0.68 -11.27
N ARG A 330 27.01 0.62 -9.95
CA ARG A 330 26.42 1.71 -9.19
C ARG A 330 27.20 3.01 -9.30
N ALA A 331 28.52 2.93 -9.25
CA ALA A 331 29.39 4.12 -9.33
C ALA A 331 29.21 4.93 -10.62
N ARG A 332 28.68 4.28 -11.69
CA ARG A 332 28.38 4.91 -12.99
C ARG A 332 27.03 5.65 -13.01
N VAL A 333 26.16 5.42 -12.02
CA VAL A 333 24.83 6.02 -11.96
C VAL A 333 24.89 7.34 -11.18
N LYS A 334 24.54 8.42 -11.84
CA LYS A 334 24.46 9.77 -11.29
C LYS A 334 23.00 10.16 -11.13
N VAL A 335 22.62 10.64 -9.96
CA VAL A 335 21.24 10.97 -9.61
C VAL A 335 21.14 12.45 -9.31
N SER A 336 20.08 13.10 -9.80
CA SER A 336 19.77 14.51 -9.54
C SER A 336 18.27 14.78 -9.55
N GLU A 337 17.87 15.87 -8.91
CA GLU A 337 16.51 16.40 -8.99
C GLU A 337 16.29 17.09 -10.35
N ALA A 338 15.08 16.94 -10.91
CA ALA A 338 14.56 17.72 -12.01
C ALA A 338 13.29 18.46 -11.60
N PHE A 339 13.31 19.79 -11.59
CA PHE A 339 12.21 20.61 -11.11
C PHE A 339 10.91 20.41 -11.91
N ASP A 340 11.00 20.15 -13.21
CA ASP A 340 9.85 19.85 -14.07
C ASP A 340 9.19 18.50 -13.70
N ILE A 341 9.96 17.53 -13.19
CA ILE A 341 9.45 16.27 -12.67
C ILE A 341 8.88 16.47 -11.25
N THR A 342 9.58 17.24 -10.39
CA THR A 342 9.10 17.58 -9.04
C THR A 342 7.75 18.30 -9.08
N ALA A 343 7.52 19.18 -10.06
CA ALA A 343 6.27 19.93 -10.21
C ALA A 343 5.03 19.03 -10.49
N ARG A 344 5.22 17.78 -10.90
CA ARG A 344 4.16 16.79 -11.15
C ARG A 344 3.87 15.88 -9.96
N TYR A 345 4.74 15.89 -8.95
CA TYR A 345 4.60 15.07 -7.75
C TYR A 345 3.64 15.75 -6.74
N PRO A 346 2.77 15.02 -6.02
CA PRO A 346 2.65 13.55 -5.94
C PRO A 346 1.63 12.94 -6.93
N GLU A 347 1.03 13.71 -7.82
CA GLU A 347 0.03 13.21 -8.77
C GLU A 347 0.65 12.22 -9.76
N HIS A 348 1.91 12.46 -10.16
CA HIS A 348 2.69 11.62 -11.06
C HIS A 348 4.08 11.32 -10.49
N TYR A 349 4.49 10.06 -10.56
CA TYR A 349 5.83 9.60 -10.16
C TYR A 349 6.67 9.36 -11.41
N GLY A 350 7.42 10.37 -11.83
CA GLY A 350 8.22 10.35 -13.07
C GLY A 350 9.71 10.18 -12.84
N ALA A 351 10.41 9.80 -13.92
CA ALA A 351 11.86 9.84 -14.01
C ALA A 351 12.32 10.01 -15.47
N ARG A 352 13.53 10.56 -15.62
CA ARG A 352 14.25 10.64 -16.89
C ARG A 352 15.57 9.91 -16.74
N VAL A 353 15.89 8.97 -17.66
CA VAL A 353 17.14 8.21 -17.65
C VAL A 353 17.85 8.44 -18.97
N THR A 354 19.12 8.86 -18.90
CA THR A 354 19.98 9.14 -20.06
C THR A 354 21.24 8.28 -19.99
N CYS A 355 21.59 7.65 -21.11
CA CYS A 355 22.84 6.90 -21.27
C CYS A 355 23.29 6.93 -22.74
N GLY A 356 24.57 7.19 -23.00
CA GLY A 356 25.13 7.19 -24.35
C GLY A 356 24.50 8.21 -25.31
N GLY A 357 23.94 9.31 -24.78
CA GLY A 357 23.26 10.35 -25.55
C GLY A 357 21.78 10.06 -25.86
N GLU A 358 21.28 8.89 -25.51
CA GLU A 358 19.87 8.51 -25.62
C GLU A 358 19.13 8.70 -24.28
N THR A 359 17.88 9.12 -24.36
CA THR A 359 17.06 9.45 -23.18
C THR A 359 15.69 8.79 -23.29
N VAL A 360 15.18 8.33 -22.14
CA VAL A 360 13.78 7.96 -21.92
C VAL A 360 13.25 8.72 -20.71
N GLU A 361 12.12 9.39 -20.87
CA GLU A 361 11.38 10.06 -19.81
C GLU A 361 10.01 9.39 -19.64
N LEU A 362 9.61 9.16 -18.40
CA LEU A 362 8.29 8.66 -18.03
C LEU A 362 7.62 9.63 -17.08
N VAL A 363 6.34 9.88 -17.30
CA VAL A 363 5.45 10.59 -16.38
C VAL A 363 4.92 9.62 -15.33
N ASP A 364 4.47 8.44 -15.78
CA ASP A 364 3.92 7.37 -14.94
C ASP A 364 4.69 6.07 -15.20
N THR A 365 4.80 5.22 -14.17
CA THR A 365 5.54 3.96 -14.25
C THR A 365 4.60 2.76 -14.30
N LEU A 366 5.12 1.62 -14.72
CA LEU A 366 4.38 0.36 -14.74
C LEU A 366 3.80 0.05 -13.36
N GLY A 367 2.51 -0.28 -13.33
CA GLY A 367 1.72 -0.56 -12.14
C GLY A 367 0.84 0.61 -11.70
N ASP A 368 1.07 1.83 -12.20
CA ASP A 368 0.17 2.97 -11.98
C ASP A 368 -1.15 2.82 -12.73
N PRO A 369 -2.22 3.52 -12.31
CA PRO A 369 -3.50 3.48 -13.02
C PRO A 369 -3.41 3.82 -14.50
N GLU A 370 -2.53 4.73 -14.89
CA GLU A 370 -2.30 5.15 -16.29
C GLU A 370 -1.47 4.13 -17.09
N ARG A 371 -0.73 3.27 -16.38
CA ARG A 371 0.11 2.20 -16.96
C ARG A 371 -0.07 0.90 -16.19
N CYS A 372 -1.31 0.42 -16.15
CA CYS A 372 -1.70 -0.76 -15.38
C CYS A 372 -0.85 -2.00 -15.72
N MET A 373 -0.54 -2.77 -14.69
CA MET A 373 -0.13 -4.16 -14.90
C MET A 373 -1.32 -4.97 -15.42
N SER A 374 -1.07 -5.90 -16.36
CA SER A 374 -2.08 -6.86 -16.79
C SER A 374 -2.37 -7.89 -15.68
N GLU A 375 -3.50 -8.59 -15.78
CA GLU A 375 -3.84 -9.67 -14.87
C GLU A 375 -2.74 -10.75 -14.84
N GLU A 376 -2.19 -11.12 -16.01
CA GLU A 376 -1.09 -12.09 -16.13
C GLU A 376 0.19 -11.62 -15.43
N GLN A 377 0.49 -10.33 -15.49
CA GLN A 377 1.64 -9.75 -14.79
C GLN A 377 1.46 -9.79 -13.27
N ILE A 378 0.24 -9.52 -12.77
CA ILE A 378 -0.08 -9.60 -11.33
C ILE A 378 -0.02 -11.06 -10.85
N ILE A 379 -0.60 -11.99 -11.61
CA ILE A 379 -0.52 -13.43 -11.36
C ILE A 379 0.95 -13.89 -11.34
N GLY A 380 1.74 -13.47 -12.33
CA GLY A 380 3.17 -13.79 -12.40
C GLY A 380 3.95 -13.25 -11.19
N LYS A 381 3.67 -12.02 -10.76
CA LYS A 381 4.24 -11.43 -9.54
C LYS A 381 3.89 -12.26 -8.30
N ALA A 382 2.62 -12.57 -8.09
CA ALA A 382 2.18 -13.33 -6.92
C ALA A 382 2.85 -14.72 -6.88
N ARG A 383 2.90 -15.44 -8.02
CA ARG A 383 3.60 -16.71 -8.13
C ARG A 383 5.07 -16.60 -7.77
N GLN A 384 5.77 -15.61 -8.32
CA GLN A 384 7.19 -15.38 -8.01
C GLN A 384 7.42 -15.14 -6.52
N LEU A 385 6.54 -14.35 -5.86
CA LEU A 385 6.64 -14.06 -4.44
C LEU A 385 6.38 -15.31 -3.58
N ILE A 386 5.37 -16.11 -3.92
CA ILE A 386 5.03 -17.35 -3.20
C ILE A 386 6.20 -18.35 -3.27
N VAL A 387 6.75 -18.56 -4.47
CA VAL A 387 7.93 -19.43 -4.65
C VAL A 387 9.17 -18.85 -3.97
N TRP A 388 9.37 -17.54 -4.04
CA TRP A 388 10.46 -16.87 -3.32
C TRP A 388 10.39 -17.09 -1.82
N GLY A 389 9.19 -17.10 -1.23
CA GLY A 389 8.94 -17.39 0.18
C GLY A 389 9.29 -18.82 0.61
N GLY A 390 9.61 -19.71 -0.36
CA GLY A 390 9.96 -21.09 -0.12
C GLY A 390 8.78 -22.07 -0.24
N LEU A 391 7.60 -21.59 -0.64
CA LEU A 391 6.43 -22.42 -0.87
C LEU A 391 6.51 -23.12 -2.24
N ALA A 392 5.87 -24.29 -2.35
CA ALA A 392 5.83 -25.04 -3.61
C ALA A 392 4.94 -24.31 -4.64
N ASP A 393 5.23 -24.49 -5.94
CA ASP A 393 4.48 -23.85 -7.04
C ASP A 393 2.97 -24.16 -7.00
N LYS A 394 2.57 -25.36 -6.54
CA LYS A 394 1.17 -25.73 -6.30
C LYS A 394 0.45 -24.80 -5.29
N GLU A 395 1.16 -24.20 -4.34
CA GLU A 395 0.58 -23.21 -3.41
C GLU A 395 0.28 -21.89 -4.13
N ALA A 396 1.10 -21.54 -5.15
CA ALA A 396 0.78 -20.41 -6.01
C ALA A 396 -0.49 -20.68 -6.85
N ASP A 397 -0.63 -21.89 -7.43
CA ASP A 397 -1.85 -22.28 -8.13
C ASP A 397 -3.08 -22.21 -7.22
N ARG A 398 -2.95 -22.70 -5.97
CA ARG A 398 -4.00 -22.67 -4.95
C ARG A 398 -4.41 -21.22 -4.60
N ALA A 399 -3.44 -20.34 -4.37
CA ALA A 399 -3.70 -18.94 -4.06
C ALA A 399 -4.38 -18.19 -5.21
N ILE A 400 -3.94 -18.43 -6.45
CA ILE A 400 -4.50 -17.85 -7.67
C ILE A 400 -5.97 -18.30 -7.84
N GLU A 401 -6.23 -19.59 -7.71
CA GLU A 401 -7.58 -20.14 -7.84
C GLU A 401 -8.52 -19.58 -6.76
N LEU A 402 -8.10 -19.60 -5.49
CA LEU A 402 -8.91 -19.09 -4.38
C LEU A 402 -9.18 -17.59 -4.50
N ALA A 403 -8.16 -16.78 -4.82
CA ALA A 403 -8.31 -15.34 -4.91
C ALA A 403 -9.14 -14.89 -6.12
N LEU A 404 -8.90 -15.48 -7.30
CA LEU A 404 -9.50 -15.00 -8.54
C LEU A 404 -10.85 -15.62 -8.88
N LYS A 405 -11.08 -16.89 -8.47
CA LYS A 405 -12.28 -17.65 -8.84
C LYS A 405 -13.06 -18.21 -7.66
N GLY A 406 -12.44 -18.28 -6.47
CA GLY A 406 -13.10 -18.79 -5.27
C GLY A 406 -14.24 -17.92 -4.77
N ASP A 407 -15.05 -18.50 -3.90
CA ASP A 407 -16.16 -17.85 -3.16
C ASP A 407 -16.02 -18.04 -1.63
N ASP A 408 -15.06 -18.87 -1.18
CA ASP A 408 -14.83 -19.26 0.20
C ASP A 408 -13.61 -18.53 0.80
N ALA A 409 -13.86 -17.56 1.65
CA ALA A 409 -12.80 -16.85 2.38
C ALA A 409 -12.16 -17.70 3.49
N THR A 410 -12.87 -18.71 4.02
CA THR A 410 -12.31 -19.66 5.02
C THR A 410 -11.17 -20.49 4.41
N ALA A 411 -11.28 -20.85 3.14
CA ALA A 411 -10.21 -21.57 2.44
C ALA A 411 -8.93 -20.74 2.33
N ILE A 412 -9.05 -19.42 2.11
CA ILE A 412 -7.92 -18.47 2.10
C ILE A 412 -7.29 -18.35 3.49
N GLN A 413 -8.11 -18.22 4.55
CA GLN A 413 -7.63 -18.15 5.93
C GLN A 413 -6.92 -19.45 6.34
N ALA A 414 -7.46 -20.62 5.96
CA ALA A 414 -6.84 -21.92 6.20
C ALA A 414 -5.47 -22.02 5.50
N MET A 415 -5.40 -21.60 4.24
CA MET A 415 -4.15 -21.56 3.48
C MET A 415 -3.10 -20.64 4.14
N LEU A 416 -3.49 -19.45 4.57
CA LEU A 416 -2.60 -18.53 5.30
C LEU A 416 -2.10 -19.16 6.60
N LYS A 417 -2.97 -19.84 7.36
CA LYS A 417 -2.58 -20.53 8.59
C LYS A 417 -1.59 -21.66 8.33
N GLU A 418 -1.77 -22.42 7.25
CA GLU A 418 -0.82 -23.44 6.82
C GLU A 418 0.55 -22.84 6.47
N TRP A 419 0.59 -21.73 5.76
CA TRP A 419 1.83 -21.04 5.39
C TRP A 419 2.59 -20.47 6.59
N LEU A 420 1.87 -20.09 7.64
CA LEU A 420 2.39 -19.43 8.84
C LEU A 420 2.68 -20.39 10.01
N SER A 421 2.43 -21.69 9.82
CA SER A 421 2.60 -22.73 10.86
C SER A 421 4.06 -23.21 11.06
#